data_02abc688a6cada0e6898a4912ce5bbbd
#
_entry.id   02abc688a6cada0e6898a4912ce5bbbd
#
_cell.length_a   1.000
_cell.length_b   1.000
_cell.length_c   1.000
_cell.angle_alpha   90.00
_cell.angle_beta   90.00
_cell.angle_gamma   90.00
#
_symmetry.space_group_name_H-M   'P 1'
#
loop_
_entity.id
_entity.type
_entity.pdbx_description
1 polymer ?
#
loop_
_entity_poly.entity_id
_entity_poly.type
_entity_poly.pdbx_seq_one_letter_code
_entity_poly.pdbx_strand_id
1 'polypeptide(L)'
;VYKRQNDTRVAGGRYHNFKDLMKFPVCGRYDLKYPVWEPVFKPELNGKESLLTLIRQKDRSLHYPFHSFDTFIRVLREAAISKEVKSIKMTLYRLAKESKVIKALICAAKNGKKVTVVIELLARFDEASNINWSKRMQDAGIHVIFGVEGLKIHSKLVHIGTRHGDIACISTGNFHEGNARMYTDYTIMTAHRPLVREVNAVFDFIEKPYTCLL
;
A
#
# COMPACT_ATOMS: atom_id res chain seq x y z
N VAL A 1 32.51 13.96 21.34
CA VAL A 1 31.73 15.12 20.88
C VAL A 1 32.50 16.37 21.31
N TYR A 2 33.13 17.05 20.35
CA TYR A 2 33.87 18.29 20.63
C TYR A 2 32.86 19.44 20.75
N LYS A 3 32.78 20.08 21.92
CA LYS A 3 32.05 21.33 22.11
C LYS A 3 32.92 22.47 21.62
N ARG A 4 32.43 23.23 20.66
CA ARG A 4 33.09 24.48 20.26
C ARG A 4 32.93 25.52 21.39
N GLN A 5 33.98 26.20 21.75
CA GLN A 5 34.00 27.16 22.87
C GLN A 5 32.98 28.30 22.72
N ASN A 6 32.58 28.62 21.48
CA ASN A 6 31.69 29.75 21.17
C ASN A 6 30.23 29.29 20.90
N ASP A 7 29.88 28.03 21.17
CA ASP A 7 28.51 27.59 20.93
C ASP A 7 27.58 28.12 22.04
N THR A 8 26.54 28.82 21.65
CA THR A 8 25.52 29.31 22.57
C THR A 8 24.68 28.11 23.07
N ARG A 9 24.64 27.94 24.38
CA ARG A 9 23.80 26.93 25.03
C ARG A 9 22.49 27.56 25.47
N VAL A 10 21.40 27.19 24.80
CA VAL A 10 20.04 27.56 25.24
C VAL A 10 19.45 26.38 25.99
N ALA A 11 19.18 26.55 27.27
CA ALA A 11 18.45 25.55 28.05
C ALA A 11 16.98 25.57 27.61
N GLY A 12 16.52 24.46 27.03
CA GLY A 12 15.14 24.31 26.58
C GLY A 12 14.57 22.96 27.02
N GLY A 13 13.30 22.95 27.41
CA GLY A 13 12.64 21.76 27.94
C GLY A 13 12.10 20.79 26.89
N ARG A 14 12.35 20.99 25.60
CA ARG A 14 11.83 20.11 24.54
C ARG A 14 12.97 19.39 23.83
N TYR A 15 12.87 18.06 23.75
CA TYR A 15 13.75 17.26 22.91
C TYR A 15 13.44 17.54 21.44
N HIS A 16 14.48 17.80 20.64
CA HIS A 16 14.36 17.89 19.20
C HIS A 16 14.49 16.51 18.57
N ASN A 17 13.51 16.12 17.77
CA ASN A 17 13.57 14.93 16.95
C ASN A 17 13.99 15.36 15.53
N PHE A 18 15.02 14.74 14.96
CA PHE A 18 15.45 15.01 13.57
C PHE A 18 14.32 14.83 12.55
N LYS A 19 13.32 14.02 12.85
CA LYS A 19 12.11 13.89 12.04
C LYS A 19 11.36 15.22 11.87
N ASP A 20 11.45 16.12 12.84
CA ASP A 20 10.80 17.43 12.76
C ASP A 20 11.42 18.30 11.67
N LEU A 21 12.72 18.09 11.34
CA LEU A 21 13.40 18.79 10.24
C LEU A 21 12.86 18.44 8.86
N MET A 22 12.16 17.30 8.71
CA MET A 22 11.46 16.96 7.45
C MET A 22 10.34 17.96 7.12
N LYS A 23 9.85 18.70 8.11
CA LYS A 23 8.82 19.74 7.99
C LYS A 23 9.37 21.12 8.29
N PHE A 24 10.69 21.32 8.06
CA PHE A 24 11.33 22.62 8.32
C PHE A 24 10.60 23.73 7.57
N PRO A 25 10.22 24.82 8.24
CA PRO A 25 9.46 25.90 7.61
C PRO A 25 10.33 26.60 6.55
N VAL A 26 9.69 27.00 5.46
CA VAL A 26 10.40 27.64 4.33
C VAL A 26 10.90 29.05 4.69
N CYS A 27 10.29 29.69 5.68
CA CYS A 27 10.64 31.03 6.16
C CYS A 27 10.76 32.07 5.01
N GLY A 28 9.88 31.97 3.99
CA GLY A 28 9.90 32.85 2.82
C GLY A 28 10.96 32.52 1.74
N ARG A 29 11.82 31.53 1.98
CA ARG A 29 12.91 31.15 1.06
C ARG A 29 12.50 29.93 0.21
N TYR A 30 11.57 30.14 -0.70
CA TYR A 30 11.10 29.10 -1.63
C TYR A 30 12.18 28.65 -2.63
N ASP A 31 13.17 29.48 -2.87
CA ASP A 31 14.37 29.20 -3.66
C ASP A 31 15.25 28.07 -3.07
N LEU A 32 15.11 27.79 -1.76
CA LEU A 32 15.82 26.70 -1.08
C LEU A 32 15.09 25.37 -1.09
N LYS A 33 13.94 25.27 -1.78
CA LYS A 33 13.19 24.03 -1.96
C LYS A 33 13.34 23.50 -3.38
N TYR A 34 13.46 22.18 -3.47
CA TYR A 34 13.28 21.53 -4.75
C TYR A 34 11.84 21.69 -5.26
N PRO A 35 11.64 21.80 -6.58
CA PRO A 35 10.31 21.83 -7.17
C PRO A 35 9.51 20.58 -6.73
N VAL A 36 8.24 20.76 -6.45
CA VAL A 36 7.35 19.64 -6.15
C VAL A 36 7.14 18.83 -7.42
N TRP A 37 7.48 17.56 -7.37
CA TRP A 37 7.21 16.64 -8.48
C TRP A 37 5.74 16.22 -8.47
N GLU A 38 5.05 16.46 -9.60
CA GLU A 38 3.69 15.99 -9.79
C GLU A 38 3.68 14.68 -10.59
N PRO A 39 3.22 13.57 -9.96
CA PRO A 39 3.14 12.28 -10.63
C PRO A 39 2.20 12.31 -11.83
N VAL A 40 2.63 11.71 -12.92
CA VAL A 40 1.83 11.64 -14.16
C VAL A 40 1.00 10.35 -14.24
N PHE A 41 -0.13 10.40 -14.91
CA PHE A 41 -0.86 9.20 -15.29
C PHE A 41 -0.26 8.63 -16.58
N LYS A 42 -0.09 7.31 -16.63
CA LYS A 42 0.23 6.63 -17.89
C LYS A 42 -0.96 6.75 -18.85
N PRO A 43 -0.75 7.25 -20.07
CA PRO A 43 -1.85 7.47 -21.03
C PRO A 43 -2.68 6.21 -21.26
N GLU A 44 -2.03 5.05 -21.43
CA GLU A 44 -2.68 3.77 -21.66
C GLU A 44 -3.50 3.25 -20.47
N LEU A 45 -3.31 3.82 -19.27
CA LEU A 45 -4.05 3.46 -18.06
C LEU A 45 -5.00 4.56 -17.59
N ASN A 46 -5.09 5.66 -18.32
CA ASN A 46 -5.92 6.80 -17.94
C ASN A 46 -7.20 6.95 -18.81
N GLY A 47 -7.44 6.00 -19.70
CA GLY A 47 -8.63 5.96 -20.54
C GLY A 47 -9.90 5.57 -19.78
N LYS A 48 -10.98 5.38 -20.56
CA LYS A 48 -12.29 4.89 -20.09
C LYS A 48 -12.36 3.36 -19.99
N GLU A 49 -11.36 2.67 -20.51
CA GLU A 49 -11.29 1.22 -20.56
C GLU A 49 -11.11 0.63 -19.17
N SER A 50 -11.65 -0.57 -18.97
CA SER A 50 -11.49 -1.33 -17.73
C SER A 50 -10.01 -1.65 -17.46
N LEU A 51 -9.50 -1.21 -16.31
CA LEU A 51 -8.12 -1.51 -15.90
C LEU A 51 -7.90 -3.01 -15.70
N LEU A 52 -8.90 -3.72 -15.18
CA LEU A 52 -8.83 -5.18 -15.02
C LEU A 52 -8.72 -5.86 -16.38
N THR A 53 -9.43 -5.37 -17.41
CA THR A 53 -9.31 -5.88 -18.78
C THR A 53 -7.94 -5.58 -19.37
N LEU A 54 -7.44 -4.35 -19.22
CA LEU A 54 -6.11 -3.95 -19.71
C LEU A 54 -4.97 -4.77 -19.07
N ILE A 55 -5.09 -5.13 -17.79
CA ILE A 55 -4.11 -5.95 -17.09
C ILE A 55 -4.14 -7.40 -17.59
N ARG A 56 -5.32 -7.92 -17.96
CA ARG A 56 -5.42 -9.28 -18.55
C ARG A 56 -4.83 -9.37 -19.95
N GLN A 57 -4.92 -8.31 -20.72
CA GLN A 57 -4.35 -8.26 -22.06
C GLN A 57 -2.83 -8.17 -22.05
N LYS A 58 -2.26 -7.43 -21.11
CA LYS A 58 -0.82 -7.20 -21.01
C LYS A 58 -0.46 -6.76 -19.59
N ASP A 59 0.68 -7.21 -19.09
CA ASP A 59 1.26 -6.74 -17.84
C ASP A 59 1.40 -5.23 -17.83
N ARG A 60 1.04 -4.61 -16.72
CA ARG A 60 1.13 -3.17 -16.51
C ARG A 60 2.04 -2.88 -15.32
N SER A 61 2.85 -1.85 -15.44
CA SER A 61 3.73 -1.43 -14.37
C SER A 61 3.54 0.04 -14.03
N LEU A 62 3.72 0.35 -12.75
CA LEU A 62 3.78 1.72 -12.25
C LEU A 62 5.14 1.92 -11.58
N HIS A 63 5.75 3.06 -11.83
CA HIS A 63 7.03 3.45 -11.24
C HIS A 63 6.81 4.71 -10.42
N TYR A 64 6.88 4.60 -9.12
CA TYR A 64 6.76 5.72 -8.20
C TYR A 64 8.11 6.39 -7.95
N PRO A 65 8.15 7.68 -7.63
CA PRO A 65 7.04 8.63 -7.51
C PRO A 65 6.57 9.23 -8.85
N PHE A 66 7.12 8.78 -9.97
CA PHE A 66 6.90 9.38 -11.30
C PHE A 66 5.50 9.11 -11.86
N HIS A 67 4.96 7.93 -11.64
CA HIS A 67 3.59 7.59 -11.99
C HIS A 67 2.65 7.78 -10.80
N SER A 68 1.43 8.24 -11.09
CA SER A 68 0.41 8.45 -10.07
C SER A 68 -0.04 7.14 -9.41
N PHE A 69 0.00 7.10 -8.09
CA PHE A 69 -0.56 6.02 -7.29
C PHE A 69 -2.08 5.90 -7.41
N ASP A 70 -2.76 6.98 -7.84
CA ASP A 70 -4.21 6.95 -8.07
C ASP A 70 -4.60 5.94 -9.17
N THR A 71 -3.70 5.58 -10.09
CA THR A 71 -3.94 4.47 -11.02
C THR A 71 -4.14 3.15 -10.28
N PHE A 72 -3.32 2.82 -9.31
CA PHE A 72 -3.48 1.63 -8.46
C PHE A 72 -4.77 1.71 -7.63
N ILE A 73 -5.09 2.88 -7.07
CA ILE A 73 -6.37 3.10 -6.37
C ILE A 73 -7.57 2.85 -7.29
N ARG A 74 -7.49 3.24 -8.57
CA ARG A 74 -8.55 2.98 -9.56
C ARG A 74 -8.72 1.49 -9.81
N VAL A 75 -7.63 0.71 -9.89
CA VAL A 75 -7.70 -0.77 -10.00
C VAL A 75 -8.46 -1.37 -8.81
N LEU A 76 -8.14 -0.96 -7.58
CA LEU A 76 -8.85 -1.43 -6.39
C LEU A 76 -10.32 -1.01 -6.36
N ARG A 77 -10.63 0.21 -6.78
CA ARG A 77 -12.02 0.71 -6.85
C ARG A 77 -12.82 -0.03 -7.90
N GLU A 78 -12.23 -0.27 -9.07
CA GLU A 78 -12.86 -1.07 -10.11
C GLU A 78 -13.11 -2.50 -9.61
N ALA A 79 -12.11 -3.14 -8.97
CA ALA A 79 -12.28 -4.45 -8.36
C ALA A 79 -13.40 -4.46 -7.29
N ALA A 80 -13.55 -3.37 -6.53
CA ALA A 80 -14.58 -3.27 -5.51
C ALA A 80 -16.02 -3.27 -6.07
N ILE A 81 -16.24 -2.69 -7.25
CA ILE A 81 -17.58 -2.57 -7.86
C ILE A 81 -17.86 -3.61 -8.95
N SER A 82 -16.82 -4.19 -9.54
CA SER A 82 -16.97 -5.13 -10.65
C SER A 82 -17.71 -6.41 -10.22
N LYS A 83 -18.73 -6.82 -10.98
CA LYS A 83 -19.51 -8.04 -10.74
C LYS A 83 -18.70 -9.33 -10.99
N GLU A 84 -17.61 -9.25 -11.75
CA GLU A 84 -16.76 -10.40 -12.03
C GLU A 84 -15.82 -10.74 -10.88
N VAL A 85 -15.46 -9.75 -10.03
CA VAL A 85 -14.58 -9.93 -8.89
C VAL A 85 -15.32 -10.61 -7.74
N LYS A 86 -14.73 -11.66 -7.21
CA LYS A 86 -15.25 -12.46 -6.08
C LYS A 86 -14.51 -12.20 -4.78
N SER A 87 -13.20 -12.00 -4.88
CA SER A 87 -12.33 -11.84 -3.70
C SER A 87 -11.20 -10.88 -3.94
N ILE A 88 -10.72 -10.26 -2.86
CA ILE A 88 -9.50 -9.44 -2.84
C ILE A 88 -8.71 -9.85 -1.60
N LYS A 89 -7.45 -10.25 -1.79
CA LYS A 89 -6.49 -10.50 -0.71
C LYS A 89 -5.37 -9.46 -0.82
N MET A 90 -4.93 -8.88 0.29
CA MET A 90 -3.93 -7.82 0.26
C MET A 90 -3.06 -7.81 1.52
N THR A 91 -1.75 -7.61 1.35
CA THR A 91 -0.84 -7.35 2.46
C THR A 91 -0.71 -5.84 2.70
N LEU A 92 -0.77 -5.41 3.95
CA LEU A 92 -0.62 -4.02 4.36
C LEU A 92 0.41 -3.92 5.49
N TYR A 93 1.39 -3.05 5.33
CA TYR A 93 2.43 -2.84 6.33
C TYR A 93 2.26 -1.50 7.06
N ARG A 94 2.00 -0.43 6.32
CA ARG A 94 1.74 0.92 6.83
C ARG A 94 0.46 1.46 6.23
N LEU A 95 -0.34 2.09 7.05
CA LEU A 95 -1.64 2.62 6.68
C LEU A 95 -1.63 4.14 6.78
N ALA A 96 -2.02 4.82 5.71
CA ALA A 96 -2.21 6.27 5.72
C ALA A 96 -3.39 6.63 6.66
N LYS A 97 -3.29 7.77 7.34
CA LYS A 97 -4.35 8.26 8.22
C LYS A 97 -5.72 8.33 7.51
N GLU A 98 -5.72 8.73 6.24
CA GLU A 98 -6.90 8.79 5.35
C GLU A 98 -6.70 7.89 4.12
N SER A 99 -6.47 6.58 4.34
CA SER A 99 -6.14 5.64 3.28
C SER A 99 -7.27 5.43 2.28
N LYS A 100 -7.04 5.78 1.03
CA LYS A 100 -7.91 5.47 -0.12
C LYS A 100 -7.92 3.96 -0.40
N VAL A 101 -6.80 3.27 -0.14
CA VAL A 101 -6.68 1.81 -0.27
C VAL A 101 -7.69 1.11 0.62
N ILE A 102 -7.71 1.44 1.92
CA ILE A 102 -8.63 0.81 2.87
C ILE A 102 -10.09 1.18 2.54
N LYS A 103 -10.35 2.43 2.15
CA LYS A 103 -11.70 2.85 1.71
C LYS A 103 -12.19 2.00 0.53
N ALA A 104 -11.30 1.65 -0.43
CA ALA A 104 -11.64 0.77 -1.55
C ALA A 104 -11.90 -0.68 -1.09
N LEU A 105 -11.11 -1.22 -0.15
CA LEU A 105 -11.32 -2.56 0.41
C LEU A 105 -12.62 -2.67 1.21
N ILE A 106 -12.95 -1.65 2.01
CA ILE A 106 -14.23 -1.57 2.73
C ILE A 106 -15.40 -1.51 1.73
N CYS A 107 -15.26 -0.72 0.66
CA CYS A 107 -16.25 -0.69 -0.41
C CYS A 107 -16.43 -2.07 -1.06
N ALA A 108 -15.33 -2.81 -1.31
CA ALA A 108 -15.39 -4.15 -1.85
C ALA A 108 -16.16 -5.12 -0.93
N ALA A 109 -15.87 -5.11 0.36
CA ALA A 109 -16.56 -5.95 1.34
C ALA A 109 -18.06 -5.62 1.40
N LYS A 110 -18.42 -4.34 1.44
CA LYS A 110 -19.83 -3.89 1.40
C LYS A 110 -20.55 -4.28 0.10
N ASN A 111 -19.82 -4.44 -1.00
CA ASN A 111 -20.34 -4.97 -2.29
C ASN A 111 -20.32 -6.51 -2.36
N GLY A 112 -20.20 -7.19 -1.22
CA GLY A 112 -20.28 -8.66 -1.12
C GLY A 112 -19.04 -9.40 -1.61
N LYS A 113 -17.88 -8.74 -1.74
CA LYS A 113 -16.63 -9.42 -2.07
C LYS A 113 -16.01 -10.03 -0.80
N LYS A 114 -15.42 -11.23 -0.93
CA LYS A 114 -14.59 -11.79 0.13
C LYS A 114 -13.28 -11.02 0.18
N VAL A 115 -13.07 -10.25 1.25
CA VAL A 115 -11.85 -9.45 1.42
C VAL A 115 -11.03 -10.00 2.58
N THR A 116 -9.75 -10.31 2.32
CA THR A 116 -8.77 -10.71 3.33
C THR A 116 -7.62 -9.71 3.32
N VAL A 117 -7.30 -9.17 4.48
CA VAL A 117 -6.19 -8.22 4.66
C VAL A 117 -5.22 -8.75 5.70
N VAL A 118 -3.95 -8.82 5.33
CA VAL A 118 -2.88 -9.19 6.23
C VAL A 118 -2.15 -7.93 6.68
N ILE A 119 -2.13 -7.66 7.99
CA ILE A 119 -1.52 -6.46 8.57
C ILE A 119 -0.30 -6.85 9.40
N GLU A 120 0.82 -6.18 9.17
CA GLU A 120 1.99 -6.25 10.05
C GLU A 120 1.82 -5.25 11.21
N LEU A 121 1.51 -5.75 12.41
CA LEU A 121 1.30 -4.90 13.59
C LEU A 121 2.58 -4.23 14.11
N LEU A 122 3.75 -4.86 13.89
CA LEU A 122 5.04 -4.35 14.38
C LEU A 122 5.63 -3.25 13.48
N ALA A 123 4.80 -2.58 12.67
CA ALA A 123 5.20 -1.42 11.90
C ALA A 123 5.44 -0.23 12.83
N ARG A 124 6.71 0.03 13.17
CA ARG A 124 7.11 1.13 14.08
C ARG A 124 6.47 2.47 13.65
N PHE A 125 5.95 3.21 14.63
CA PHE A 125 5.36 4.56 14.51
C PHE A 125 3.96 4.64 13.90
N ASP A 126 3.34 3.54 13.49
CA ASP A 126 2.02 3.53 12.84
C ASP A 126 1.00 2.64 13.59
N GLU A 127 1.34 2.15 14.81
CA GLU A 127 0.57 1.17 15.56
C GLU A 127 -0.88 1.65 15.83
N ALA A 128 -1.04 2.89 16.31
CA ALA A 128 -2.38 3.43 16.61
C ALA A 128 -3.26 3.55 15.35
N SER A 129 -2.66 3.92 14.22
CA SER A 129 -3.36 3.98 12.93
C SER A 129 -3.76 2.58 12.46
N ASN A 130 -2.86 1.61 12.59
CA ASN A 130 -3.12 0.23 12.20
C ASN A 130 -4.24 -0.41 13.03
N ILE A 131 -4.27 -0.16 14.36
CA ILE A 131 -5.32 -0.66 15.25
C ILE A 131 -6.68 -0.05 14.88
N ASN A 132 -6.76 1.26 14.68
CA ASN A 132 -8.02 1.91 14.31
C ASN A 132 -8.56 1.41 12.96
N TRP A 133 -7.70 1.28 11.96
CA TRP A 133 -8.13 0.78 10.66
C TRP A 133 -8.51 -0.70 10.69
N SER A 134 -7.78 -1.54 11.46
CA SER A 134 -8.11 -2.96 11.58
C SER A 134 -9.52 -3.16 12.14
N LYS A 135 -9.89 -2.41 13.20
CA LYS A 135 -11.25 -2.44 13.75
C LYS A 135 -12.30 -2.06 12.70
N ARG A 136 -12.09 -0.93 11.99
CA ARG A 136 -13.03 -0.49 10.94
C ARG A 136 -13.15 -1.48 9.79
N MET A 137 -12.08 -2.19 9.44
CA MET A 137 -12.12 -3.25 8.42
C MET A 137 -12.90 -4.46 8.91
N GLN A 138 -12.67 -4.91 10.15
CA GLN A 138 -13.43 -6.00 10.76
C GLN A 138 -14.92 -5.68 10.87
N ASP A 139 -15.27 -4.45 11.28
CA ASP A 139 -16.67 -3.98 11.34
C ASP A 139 -17.33 -3.98 9.95
N ALA A 140 -16.55 -3.84 8.87
CA ALA A 140 -17.03 -3.93 7.50
C ALA A 140 -17.09 -5.36 6.94
N GLY A 141 -16.78 -6.38 7.75
CA GLY A 141 -16.78 -7.78 7.33
C GLY A 141 -15.51 -8.24 6.61
N ILE A 142 -14.41 -7.49 6.70
CA ILE A 142 -13.11 -7.90 6.16
C ILE A 142 -12.43 -8.87 7.12
N HIS A 143 -11.92 -9.97 6.58
CA HIS A 143 -11.08 -10.88 7.34
C HIS A 143 -9.70 -10.27 7.52
N VAL A 144 -9.37 -9.85 8.74
CA VAL A 144 -8.07 -9.24 9.08
C VAL A 144 -7.20 -10.26 9.79
N ILE A 145 -5.99 -10.51 9.23
CA ILE A 145 -4.98 -11.40 9.79
C ILE A 145 -3.82 -10.55 10.29
N PHE A 146 -3.41 -10.78 11.53
CA PHE A 146 -2.31 -10.05 12.17
C PHE A 146 -1.03 -10.87 12.16
N GLY A 147 -0.35 -10.86 11.00
CA GLY A 147 0.92 -11.55 10.85
C GLY A 147 0.84 -13.07 10.92
N VAL A 148 2.00 -13.71 10.96
CA VAL A 148 2.21 -15.13 11.23
C VAL A 148 3.21 -15.22 12.37
N GLU A 149 2.93 -16.02 13.38
CA GLU A 149 3.81 -16.17 14.54
C GLU A 149 5.23 -16.58 14.11
N GLY A 150 6.24 -15.89 14.63
CA GLY A 150 7.64 -16.12 14.29
C GLY A 150 8.10 -15.60 12.94
N LEU A 151 7.20 -15.06 12.11
CA LEU A 151 7.52 -14.54 10.78
C LEU A 151 7.12 -13.08 10.63
N LYS A 152 7.96 -12.31 9.94
CA LYS A 152 7.65 -10.93 9.56
C LYS A 152 7.13 -10.89 8.13
N ILE A 153 5.91 -10.39 7.96
CA ILE A 153 5.31 -10.24 6.63
C ILE A 153 5.77 -8.92 6.02
N HIS A 154 6.70 -9.01 5.06
CA HIS A 154 7.26 -7.84 4.38
C HIS A 154 6.92 -7.80 2.87
N SER A 155 6.26 -8.78 2.34
CA SER A 155 5.77 -8.82 0.96
C SER A 155 4.68 -7.77 0.72
N LYS A 156 4.64 -7.17 -0.47
CA LYS A 156 3.63 -6.22 -0.89
C LYS A 156 2.87 -6.83 -2.06
N LEU A 157 1.77 -7.50 -1.73
CA LEU A 157 1.01 -8.34 -2.64
C LEU A 157 -0.48 -7.99 -2.60
N VAL A 158 -1.10 -8.08 -3.78
CA VAL A 158 -2.56 -8.10 -3.93
C VAL A 158 -2.92 -9.26 -4.84
N HIS A 159 -3.95 -10.01 -4.46
CA HIS A 159 -4.60 -11.00 -5.30
C HIS A 159 -6.06 -10.60 -5.49
N ILE A 160 -6.50 -10.49 -6.74
CA ILE A 160 -7.88 -10.18 -7.11
C ILE A 160 -8.45 -11.42 -7.80
N GLY A 161 -9.30 -12.16 -7.10
CA GLY A 161 -9.96 -13.35 -7.62
C GLY A 161 -11.17 -12.98 -8.49
N THR A 162 -11.16 -13.39 -9.75
CA THR A 162 -12.21 -13.05 -10.70
C THR A 162 -12.77 -14.30 -11.44
N ARG A 163 -13.92 -14.13 -12.13
CA ARG A 163 -14.51 -15.19 -12.96
C ARG A 163 -13.76 -15.41 -14.27
N HIS A 164 -12.99 -14.43 -14.74
CA HIS A 164 -12.38 -14.40 -16.07
C HIS A 164 -10.84 -14.46 -16.04
N GLY A 165 -10.28 -14.91 -14.93
CA GLY A 165 -8.83 -14.98 -14.68
C GLY A 165 -8.40 -13.97 -13.63
N ASP A 166 -7.71 -14.48 -12.64
CA ASP A 166 -7.26 -13.71 -11.49
C ASP A 166 -6.12 -12.75 -11.86
N ILE A 167 -5.97 -11.72 -11.05
CA ILE A 167 -4.96 -10.68 -11.23
C ILE A 167 -4.13 -10.60 -9.95
N ALA A 168 -2.82 -10.42 -10.11
CA ALA A 168 -1.91 -10.12 -9.02
C ALA A 168 -1.29 -8.73 -9.18
N CYS A 169 -1.08 -8.04 -8.05
CA CYS A 169 -0.20 -6.88 -8.00
C CYS A 169 0.95 -7.19 -7.04
N ILE A 170 2.17 -6.95 -7.51
CA ILE A 170 3.41 -7.19 -6.77
C ILE A 170 4.16 -5.87 -6.71
N SER A 171 4.54 -5.41 -5.53
CA SER A 171 5.22 -4.13 -5.35
C SER A 171 6.50 -4.26 -4.54
N THR A 172 7.50 -3.44 -4.87
CA THR A 172 8.70 -3.27 -4.03
C THR A 172 8.40 -2.41 -2.81
N GLY A 173 7.49 -1.44 -2.96
CA GLY A 173 7.07 -0.50 -1.92
C GLY A 173 5.71 -0.78 -1.31
N ASN A 174 5.48 -0.23 -0.12
CA ASN A 174 4.21 -0.36 0.58
C ASN A 174 3.07 0.30 -0.22
N PHE A 175 1.89 -0.32 -0.20
CA PHE A 175 0.68 0.25 -0.78
C PHE A 175 0.13 1.41 0.07
N HIS A 176 0.87 2.49 0.07
CA HIS A 176 0.63 3.65 0.90
C HIS A 176 0.83 4.93 0.08
N GLU A 177 -0.14 5.82 0.07
CA GLU A 177 -0.19 7.02 -0.77
C GLU A 177 1.01 7.95 -0.54
N GLY A 178 1.42 8.12 0.72
CA GLY A 178 2.58 8.94 1.07
C GLY A 178 3.91 8.30 0.65
N ASN A 179 4.04 6.99 0.80
CA ASN A 179 5.26 6.27 0.38
C ASN A 179 5.46 6.37 -1.13
N ALA A 180 4.39 6.24 -1.90
CA ALA A 180 4.43 6.35 -3.36
C ALA A 180 4.82 7.74 -3.87
N ARG A 181 4.80 8.77 -3.04
CA ARG A 181 5.30 10.11 -3.36
C ARG A 181 6.75 10.35 -2.94
N MET A 182 7.29 9.49 -2.08
CA MET A 182 8.57 9.70 -1.41
C MET A 182 9.65 8.72 -1.86
N TYR A 183 9.27 7.46 -2.12
CA TYR A 183 10.21 6.39 -2.43
C TYR A 183 10.13 5.99 -3.90
N THR A 184 11.27 5.54 -4.43
CA THR A 184 11.37 4.99 -5.77
C THR A 184 11.01 3.50 -5.72
N ASP A 185 9.78 3.19 -6.13
CA ASP A 185 9.24 1.85 -6.08
C ASP A 185 8.56 1.45 -7.38
N TYR A 186 8.49 0.14 -7.62
CA TYR A 186 7.79 -0.46 -8.75
C TYR A 186 6.60 -1.29 -8.29
N THR A 187 5.50 -1.19 -9.01
CA THR A 187 4.36 -2.10 -8.89
C THR A 187 4.08 -2.71 -10.26
N ILE A 188 4.13 -4.04 -10.34
CA ILE A 188 3.65 -4.78 -11.50
C ILE A 188 2.22 -5.29 -11.22
N MET A 189 1.37 -5.20 -12.23
CA MET A 189 0.00 -5.71 -12.24
C MET A 189 -0.11 -6.69 -13.40
N THR A 190 -0.44 -7.95 -13.10
CA THR A 190 -0.34 -9.05 -14.06
C THR A 190 -1.49 -10.05 -13.93
N ALA A 191 -1.86 -10.68 -15.04
CA ALA A 191 -2.71 -11.86 -15.08
C ALA A 191 -1.92 -13.12 -15.49
N HIS A 192 -0.58 -13.08 -15.46
CA HIS A 192 0.26 -14.22 -15.76
C HIS A 192 0.03 -15.34 -14.75
N ARG A 193 -0.56 -16.43 -15.21
CA ARG A 193 -1.08 -17.52 -14.34
C ARG A 193 -0.08 -18.07 -13.32
N PRO A 194 1.20 -18.33 -13.67
CA PRO A 194 2.19 -18.78 -12.69
C PRO A 194 2.37 -17.78 -11.55
N LEU A 195 2.60 -16.49 -11.85
CA LEU A 195 2.79 -15.44 -10.84
C LEU A 195 1.54 -15.26 -9.96
N VAL A 196 0.35 -15.29 -10.56
CA VAL A 196 -0.91 -15.19 -9.82
C VAL A 196 -1.07 -16.36 -8.84
N ARG A 197 -0.70 -17.58 -9.25
CA ARG A 197 -0.74 -18.76 -8.37
C ARG A 197 0.24 -18.63 -7.20
N GLU A 198 1.48 -18.19 -7.47
CA GLU A 198 2.47 -17.97 -6.41
C GLU A 198 1.99 -16.91 -5.41
N VAL A 199 1.44 -15.80 -5.89
CA VAL A 199 0.88 -14.77 -5.02
C VAL A 199 -0.26 -15.32 -4.17
N ASN A 200 -1.18 -16.13 -4.75
CA ASN A 200 -2.25 -16.75 -3.97
C ASN A 200 -1.72 -17.77 -2.96
N ALA A 201 -0.69 -18.57 -3.33
CA ALA A 201 -0.07 -19.54 -2.42
C ALA A 201 0.55 -18.86 -1.19
N VAL A 202 1.13 -17.66 -1.34
CA VAL A 202 1.60 -16.87 -0.19
C VAL A 202 0.45 -16.53 0.75
N PHE A 203 -0.72 -16.13 0.24
CA PHE A 203 -1.88 -15.86 1.08
C PHE A 203 -2.45 -17.12 1.72
N ASP A 204 -2.48 -18.24 1.01
CA ASP A 204 -2.94 -19.51 1.54
C ASP A 204 -2.02 -20.01 2.67
N PHE A 205 -0.70 -19.83 2.55
CA PHE A 205 0.26 -20.06 3.61
C PHE A 205 0.01 -19.17 4.83
N ILE A 206 -0.25 -17.87 4.63
CA ILE A 206 -0.53 -16.94 5.73
C ILE A 206 -1.85 -17.30 6.44
N GLU A 207 -2.87 -17.72 5.69
CA GLU A 207 -4.15 -18.14 6.24
C GLU A 207 -4.05 -19.49 7.01
N LYS A 208 -3.09 -20.35 6.61
CA LYS A 208 -2.90 -21.69 7.19
C LYS A 208 -1.40 -22.02 7.33
N PRO A 209 -0.66 -21.36 8.22
CA PRO A 209 0.80 -21.47 8.28
C PRO A 209 1.32 -22.86 8.66
N TYR A 210 0.48 -23.73 9.20
CA TYR A 210 0.86 -25.09 9.60
C TYR A 210 0.49 -26.17 8.56
N THR A 211 -0.18 -25.82 7.48
CA THR A 211 -0.32 -26.72 6.33
C THR A 211 0.96 -26.66 5.53
N CYS A 212 1.81 -27.67 5.73
CA CYS A 212 3.12 -27.77 5.11
C CYS A 212 3.07 -27.53 3.62
N LEU A 213 3.93 -26.65 3.12
CA LEU A 213 4.32 -26.63 1.72
C LEU A 213 5.23 -27.85 1.49
N LEU A 214 4.64 -29.01 1.25
CA LEU A 214 5.29 -30.19 0.66
C LEU A 214 5.21 -30.09 -0.85
#